data_5e05dc58468a98718f8c0a801373d847
#
_entry.id   5e05dc58468a98718f8c0a801373d847
#
_cell.length_a   1.000
_cell.length_b   1.000
_cell.length_c   1.000
_cell.angle_alpha   90.00
_cell.angle_beta   90.00
_cell.angle_gamma   90.00
#
_symmetry.space_group_name_H-M   'P 1'
#
loop_
_entity.id
_entity.type
_entity.pdbx_description
1 polymer ?
#
loop_
_entity_poly.entity_id
_entity_poly.type
_entity_poly.pdbx_seq_one_letter_code
_entity_poly.pdbx_strand_id
1 'polypeptide(L)'
;METLESRIKRLINQKKVMLFMKGHPSQPACGFSQRIVSLLGSYDGLDYGSFDIYKDEEIREGLKRYSKWPTYPQLYVDGELVGGIDICQELHESG
;
A
#
# COMPACT_ATOMS: atom_id res chain seq x y z
N MET A 1 9.62 -2.93 23.78
CA MET A 1 8.34 -3.14 23.09
C MET A 1 8.21 -2.15 21.96
N GLU A 2 7.81 -2.60 20.78
CA GLU A 2 7.66 -1.74 19.63
C GLU A 2 6.39 -0.89 19.75
N THR A 3 6.49 0.44 19.50
CA THR A 3 5.31 1.29 19.43
C THR A 3 4.59 1.08 18.11
N LEU A 4 3.33 1.50 18.04
CA LEU A 4 2.56 1.42 16.79
C LEU A 4 3.24 2.25 15.68
N GLU A 5 3.69 3.45 16.00
CA GLU A 5 4.38 4.31 15.03
C GLU A 5 5.66 3.66 14.51
N SER A 6 6.46 3.08 15.40
CA SER A 6 7.68 2.38 15.04
C SER A 6 7.38 1.18 14.14
N ARG A 7 6.33 0.43 14.46
CA ARG A 7 5.89 -0.72 13.66
C ARG A 7 5.45 -0.28 12.27
N ILE A 8 4.69 0.82 12.17
CA ILE A 8 4.27 1.37 10.89
C ILE A 8 5.49 1.74 10.04
N LYS A 9 6.45 2.44 10.62
CA LYS A 9 7.67 2.83 9.90
C LYS A 9 8.45 1.61 9.40
N ARG A 10 8.53 0.57 10.23
CA ARG A 10 9.20 -0.68 9.84
C ARG A 10 8.50 -1.34 8.66
N LEU A 11 7.17 -1.42 8.70
CA LEU A 11 6.38 -2.05 7.65
C LEU A 11 6.46 -1.27 6.32
N ILE A 12 6.39 0.06 6.39
CA ILE A 12 6.48 0.92 5.20
C ILE A 12 7.83 0.72 4.51
N ASN A 13 8.87 0.49 5.28
CA ASN A 13 10.24 0.38 4.77
C ASN A 13 10.71 -1.05 4.57
N GLN A 14 9.81 -2.03 4.69
CA GLN A 14 10.16 -3.44 4.56
C GLN A 14 10.70 -3.77 3.17
N LYS A 15 10.17 -3.12 2.15
CA LYS A 15 10.69 -3.14 0.78
C LYS A 15 10.65 -1.74 0.22
N LYS A 16 11.40 -1.51 -0.85
CA LYS A 16 11.41 -0.21 -1.52
C LYS A 16 10.00 0.22 -1.92
N VAL A 17 9.22 -0.72 -2.47
CA VAL A 17 7.82 -0.49 -2.85
C VAL A 17 6.95 -1.34 -1.93
N MET A 18 6.04 -0.69 -1.20
CA MET A 18 5.14 -1.37 -0.28
C MET A 18 3.70 -0.98 -0.56
N LEU A 19 2.86 -1.98 -0.72
CA LEU A 19 1.43 -1.81 -0.97
C LEU A 19 0.63 -2.27 0.24
N PHE A 20 -0.13 -1.35 0.83
CA PHE A 20 -1.07 -1.66 1.90
C PHE A 20 -2.46 -1.73 1.28
N MET A 21 -3.07 -2.90 1.32
CA MET A 21 -4.26 -3.19 0.54
C MET A 21 -5.26 -4.04 1.31
N LYS A 22 -6.45 -4.17 0.77
CA LYS A 22 -7.48 -5.08 1.29
C LYS A 22 -7.32 -6.41 0.58
N GLY A 23 -6.87 -7.42 1.33
CA GLY A 23 -6.57 -8.74 0.79
C GLY A 23 -5.10 -8.88 0.42
N HIS A 24 -4.84 -9.75 -0.53
CA HIS A 24 -3.49 -10.10 -0.99
C HIS A 24 -3.42 -9.90 -2.51
N PRO A 25 -2.22 -9.63 -3.08
CA PRO A 25 -2.12 -9.48 -4.55
C PRO A 25 -2.67 -10.66 -5.34
N SER A 26 -2.57 -11.89 -4.79
CA SER A 26 -3.14 -13.07 -5.44
C SER A 26 -4.65 -13.17 -5.26
N GLN A 27 -5.23 -12.44 -4.31
CA GLN A 27 -6.66 -12.48 -4.02
C GLN A 27 -7.10 -11.14 -3.41
N PRO A 28 -7.16 -10.07 -4.23
CA PRO A 28 -7.61 -8.77 -3.72
C PRO A 28 -9.05 -8.83 -3.24
N ALA A 29 -9.34 -8.14 -2.13
CA ALA A 29 -10.65 -8.20 -1.47
C ALA A 29 -11.58 -7.05 -1.86
N CYS A 30 -11.14 -6.12 -2.70
CA CYS A 30 -12.02 -5.05 -3.22
C CYS A 30 -11.54 -4.59 -4.59
N GLY A 31 -12.43 -3.91 -5.33
CA GLY A 31 -12.13 -3.47 -6.69
C GLY A 31 -10.97 -2.48 -6.78
N PHE A 32 -10.85 -1.59 -5.79
CA PHE A 32 -9.75 -0.62 -5.78
C PHE A 32 -8.40 -1.31 -5.58
N SER A 33 -8.32 -2.28 -4.66
CA SER A 33 -7.11 -3.07 -4.46
C SER A 33 -6.78 -3.91 -5.70
N GLN A 34 -7.79 -4.48 -6.35
CA GLN A 34 -7.60 -5.24 -7.58
C GLN A 34 -7.00 -4.37 -8.69
N ARG A 35 -7.48 -3.14 -8.82
CA ARG A 35 -7.00 -2.22 -9.85
C ARG A 35 -5.54 -1.85 -9.65
N ILE A 36 -5.12 -1.57 -8.40
CA ILE A 36 -3.72 -1.22 -8.14
C ILE A 36 -2.80 -2.42 -8.33
N VAL A 37 -3.25 -3.62 -7.98
CA VAL A 37 -2.49 -4.84 -8.22
C VAL A 37 -2.29 -5.05 -9.73
N SER A 38 -3.33 -4.83 -10.52
CA SER A 38 -3.23 -4.93 -11.98
C SER A 38 -2.26 -3.89 -12.55
N LEU A 39 -2.32 -2.67 -12.02
CA LEU A 39 -1.42 -1.61 -12.44
C LEU A 39 0.05 -1.97 -12.17
N LEU A 40 0.35 -2.42 -10.95
CA LEU A 40 1.71 -2.81 -10.57
C LEU A 40 2.17 -4.02 -11.38
N GLY A 41 1.27 -4.93 -11.68
CA GLY A 41 1.56 -6.11 -12.51
C GLY A 41 1.93 -5.79 -13.94
N SER A 42 1.60 -4.58 -14.43
CA SER A 42 1.97 -4.15 -15.77
C SER A 42 3.44 -3.74 -15.88
N TYR A 43 4.14 -3.61 -14.77
CA TYR A 43 5.57 -3.28 -14.76
C TYR A 43 6.38 -4.56 -14.62
N ASP A 44 7.05 -4.94 -15.70
CA ASP A 44 7.88 -6.16 -15.74
C ASP A 44 8.96 -6.12 -14.67
N GLY A 45 9.04 -7.21 -13.90
CA GLY A 45 10.09 -7.38 -12.92
C GLY A 45 9.98 -6.51 -11.68
N LEU A 46 8.86 -5.79 -11.52
CA LEU A 46 8.68 -4.97 -10.31
C LEU A 46 8.52 -5.88 -9.10
N ASP A 47 9.44 -5.73 -8.14
CA ASP A 47 9.36 -6.40 -6.86
C ASP A 47 8.75 -5.46 -5.84
N TYR A 48 7.65 -5.86 -5.21
CA TYR A 48 7.02 -5.08 -4.16
C TYR A 48 6.51 -5.97 -3.05
N GLY A 49 6.45 -5.40 -1.85
CA GLY A 49 5.83 -6.06 -0.72
C GLY A 49 4.38 -5.63 -0.57
N SER A 50 3.60 -6.43 0.13
CA SER A 50 2.21 -6.11 0.39
C SER A 50 1.85 -6.42 1.85
N PHE A 51 0.83 -5.74 2.33
CA PHE A 51 0.30 -5.96 3.67
C PHE A 51 -1.22 -5.92 3.60
N ASP A 52 -1.87 -6.98 4.11
CA ASP A 52 -3.32 -7.07 4.14
C ASP A 52 -3.85 -6.37 5.39
N ILE A 53 -4.44 -5.19 5.21
CA ILE A 53 -4.94 -4.39 6.33
C ILE A 53 -6.18 -4.99 6.99
N TYR A 54 -6.82 -5.97 6.37
CA TYR A 54 -7.93 -6.69 7.00
C TYR A 54 -7.46 -7.64 8.10
N LYS A 55 -6.17 -7.99 8.12
CA LYS A 55 -5.63 -8.89 9.12
C LYS A 55 -5.05 -8.16 10.34
N ASP A 56 -5.06 -6.82 10.33
CA ASP A 56 -4.48 -6.06 11.42
C ASP A 56 -5.17 -4.72 11.55
N GLU A 57 -6.13 -4.64 12.48
CA GLU A 57 -6.92 -3.44 12.68
C GLU A 57 -6.11 -2.27 13.20
N GLU A 58 -5.10 -2.52 14.03
CA GLU A 58 -4.22 -1.46 14.52
C GLU A 58 -3.48 -0.76 13.39
N ILE A 59 -2.94 -1.55 12.48
CA ILE A 59 -2.25 -1.00 11.29
C ILE A 59 -3.26 -0.30 10.39
N ARG A 60 -4.42 -0.92 10.17
CA ARG A 60 -5.45 -0.35 9.32
C ARG A 60 -5.84 1.07 9.77
N GLU A 61 -6.11 1.24 11.06
CA GLU A 61 -6.52 2.54 11.60
C GLU A 61 -5.33 3.47 11.83
N GLY A 62 -4.23 2.93 12.32
CA GLY A 62 -3.03 3.73 12.62
C GLY A 62 -2.37 4.30 11.38
N LEU A 63 -2.35 3.54 10.30
CA LEU A 63 -1.73 3.99 9.06
C LEU A 63 -2.51 5.14 8.41
N LYS A 64 -3.82 5.14 8.53
CA LYS A 64 -4.63 6.26 8.05
C LYS A 64 -4.27 7.56 8.76
N ARG A 65 -4.06 7.50 10.07
CA ARG A 65 -3.64 8.66 10.85
C ARG A 65 -2.20 9.07 10.53
N TYR A 66 -1.31 8.09 10.44
CA TYR A 66 0.10 8.34 10.15
C TYR A 66 0.29 9.01 8.79
N SER A 67 -0.40 8.50 7.77
CA SER A 67 -0.27 8.98 6.40
C SER A 67 -1.15 10.20 6.12
N LYS A 68 -2.13 10.47 6.99
CA LYS A 68 -3.19 11.45 6.74
C LYS A 68 -3.95 11.14 5.45
N TRP A 69 -4.08 9.85 5.14
CA TRP A 69 -4.76 9.35 3.93
C TRP A 69 -5.86 8.39 4.37
N PRO A 70 -7.14 8.70 4.11
CA PRO A 70 -8.24 7.99 4.77
C PRO A 70 -8.63 6.66 4.14
N THR A 71 -8.09 6.30 2.99
CA THR A 71 -8.56 5.15 2.24
C THR A 71 -7.44 4.17 1.89
N TYR A 72 -7.85 2.96 1.50
CA TYR A 72 -6.95 1.95 0.95
C TYR A 72 -7.41 1.59 -0.46
N PRO A 73 -6.49 1.17 -1.33
CA PRO A 73 -5.07 0.86 -1.08
C PRO A 73 -4.22 2.12 -0.91
N GLN A 74 -3.04 1.92 -0.28
CA GLN A 74 -2.01 2.96 -0.16
C GLN A 74 -0.69 2.40 -0.65
N LEU A 75 -0.03 3.11 -1.55
CA LEU A 75 1.27 2.72 -2.08
C LEU A 75 2.36 3.62 -1.53
N TYR A 76 3.44 3.00 -1.07
CA TYR A 76 4.62 3.68 -0.54
C TYR A 76 5.83 3.33 -1.38
N VAL A 77 6.67 4.32 -1.67
CA VAL A 77 7.96 4.12 -2.35
C VAL A 77 9.04 4.82 -1.52
N ASP A 78 10.08 4.10 -1.16
CA ASP A 78 11.17 4.59 -0.32
C ASP A 78 10.66 5.22 0.99
N GLY A 79 9.63 4.61 1.57
CA GLY A 79 9.07 5.06 2.84
C GLY A 79 8.12 6.24 2.74
N GLU A 80 7.83 6.73 1.55
CA GLU A 80 6.96 7.88 1.34
C GLU A 80 5.67 7.49 0.63
N LEU A 81 4.55 8.05 1.08
CA LEU A 81 3.25 7.78 0.48
C LEU A 81 3.17 8.37 -0.93
N VAL A 82 2.91 7.50 -1.90
CA VAL A 82 2.58 7.92 -3.26
C VAL A 82 1.10 8.30 -3.34
N GLY A 83 0.24 7.44 -2.78
CA GLY A 83 -1.20 7.66 -2.75
C GLY A 83 -1.98 6.38 -2.98
N GLY A 84 -3.25 6.55 -3.34
CA GLY A 84 -4.14 5.44 -3.67
C GLY A 84 -4.17 5.17 -5.17
N ILE A 85 -5.19 4.41 -5.61
CA ILE A 85 -5.28 3.98 -7.01
C ILE A 85 -5.39 5.17 -7.97
N ASP A 86 -6.11 6.22 -7.59
CA ASP A 86 -6.32 7.36 -8.50
C ASP A 86 -5.01 8.09 -8.79
N ILE A 87 -4.20 8.32 -7.77
CA ILE A 87 -2.89 8.97 -7.93
C ILE A 87 -1.95 8.06 -8.72
N CYS A 88 -1.92 6.77 -8.38
CA CYS A 88 -1.06 5.82 -9.07
C CYS A 88 -1.44 5.69 -10.55
N GLN A 89 -2.74 5.68 -10.85
CA GLN A 89 -3.22 5.61 -12.23
C GLN A 89 -2.80 6.86 -13.02
N GLU A 90 -2.92 8.03 -12.40
CA GLU A 90 -2.53 9.30 -13.01
C GLU A 90 -1.02 9.33 -13.33
N LEU A 91 -0.20 8.89 -12.37
CA LEU A 91 1.25 8.82 -12.58
C LEU A 91 1.61 7.81 -13.67
N HIS A 92 0.92 6.67 -13.71
CA HIS A 92 1.12 5.65 -14.74
C HIS A 92 0.81 6.21 -16.13
N GLU A 93 -0.28 6.94 -16.27
CA GLU A 93 -0.71 7.51 -17.56
C GLU A 93 0.20 8.64 -18.02
N SER A 94 0.78 9.39 -17.11
CA SER A 94 1.68 10.49 -17.45
C SER A 94 3.10 10.04 -17.79
N GLY A 95 3.36 8.75 -17.61
CA GLY A 95 4.67 8.21 -17.90
C GLY A 95 5.55 8.16 -16.68
#